data_08130ba72e439401c860b11bc6d09517
#
_entry.id   08130ba72e439401c860b11bc6d09517
#
_cell.length_a   1.000
_cell.length_b   1.000
_cell.length_c   1.000
_cell.angle_alpha   90.00
_cell.angle_beta   90.00
_cell.angle_gamma   90.00
#
_symmetry.space_group_name_H-M   'P 1'
#
loop_
_entity.id
_entity.type
_entity.pdbx_description
1 polymer ?
#
loop_
_entity_poly.entity_id
_entity_poly.type
_entity_poly.pdbx_seq_one_letter_code
_entity_poly.pdbx_strand_id
1 'polypeptide(L)'
;MGRFLSCVLLTLSLPAAAQAPDWQLISQSRSNDQLVYWYVDASSIVRTDEYLRALLRTSWSAPQYGPDQTAYQSSTYLNYFDCGKRMIAYTGNTYYRNIEPVGLPVHEEPEQPLAQLTFQAVTPGSAGETRLDFVCKFRSKQFMT
;
A
#
# COMPACT_ATOMS: atom_id res chain seq x y z
N MET A 1 1.86 -25.03 -60.08
CA MET A 1 2.03 -23.65 -59.53
C MET A 1 1.04 -23.50 -58.41
N GLY A 2 1.44 -23.82 -57.18
CA GLY A 2 0.62 -23.70 -55.96
C GLY A 2 1.06 -22.46 -55.15
N ARG A 3 0.14 -21.50 -55.02
CA ARG A 3 0.37 -20.29 -54.18
C ARG A 3 -0.09 -20.65 -52.75
N PHE A 4 0.87 -20.82 -51.85
CA PHE A 4 0.56 -20.90 -50.40
C PHE A 4 0.28 -19.48 -49.87
N LEU A 5 -0.98 -19.23 -49.46
CA LEU A 5 -1.35 -18.04 -48.68
C LEU A 5 -0.94 -18.31 -47.22
N SER A 6 0.13 -17.65 -46.75
CA SER A 6 0.45 -17.60 -45.33
C SER A 6 -0.47 -16.61 -44.63
N CYS A 7 -1.43 -17.12 -43.84
CA CYS A 7 -2.19 -16.29 -42.89
C CYS A 7 -1.30 -15.96 -41.68
N VAL A 8 -0.90 -14.70 -41.59
CA VAL A 8 -0.24 -14.15 -40.39
C VAL A 8 -1.34 -13.81 -39.38
N LEU A 9 -1.45 -14.61 -38.34
CA LEU A 9 -2.32 -14.30 -37.19
C LEU A 9 -1.62 -13.21 -36.34
N LEU A 10 -2.12 -11.97 -36.43
CA LEU A 10 -1.77 -10.92 -35.48
C LEU A 10 -2.48 -11.19 -34.16
N THR A 11 -1.75 -11.64 -33.14
CA THR A 11 -2.23 -11.69 -31.77
C THR A 11 -2.23 -10.29 -31.18
N LEU A 12 -3.41 -9.68 -31.05
CA LEU A 12 -3.61 -8.46 -30.29
C LEU A 12 -3.46 -8.77 -28.79
N SER A 13 -2.31 -8.43 -28.22
CA SER A 13 -2.11 -8.42 -26.78
C SER A 13 -2.83 -7.19 -26.20
N LEU A 14 -3.98 -7.43 -25.54
CA LEU A 14 -4.66 -6.39 -24.74
C LEU A 14 -3.77 -6.02 -23.56
N PRO A 15 -3.55 -4.71 -23.29
CA PRO A 15 -2.86 -4.31 -22.06
C PRO A 15 -3.70 -4.75 -20.86
N ALA A 16 -3.08 -5.45 -19.91
CA ALA A 16 -3.71 -5.74 -18.64
C ALA A 16 -4.02 -4.41 -17.94
N ALA A 17 -5.28 -4.08 -17.79
CA ALA A 17 -5.69 -2.91 -17.02
C ALA A 17 -5.22 -3.11 -15.57
N ALA A 18 -4.38 -2.20 -15.06
CA ALA A 18 -3.99 -2.20 -13.65
C ALA A 18 -5.26 -2.07 -12.80
N GLN A 19 -5.48 -3.03 -11.90
CA GLN A 19 -6.64 -3.00 -11.02
C GLN A 19 -6.55 -1.78 -10.11
N ALA A 20 -7.66 -1.02 -10.00
CA ALA A 20 -7.72 0.10 -9.07
C ALA A 20 -7.58 -0.39 -7.61
N PRO A 21 -6.89 0.36 -6.73
CA PRO A 21 -6.75 0.00 -5.34
C PRO A 21 -8.10 -0.14 -4.62
N ASP A 22 -8.24 -1.18 -3.79
CA ASP A 22 -9.40 -1.39 -2.92
C ASP A 22 -9.11 -0.85 -1.52
N TRP A 23 -9.22 0.48 -1.36
CA TRP A 23 -8.90 1.16 -0.11
C TRP A 23 -9.96 0.90 0.97
N GLN A 24 -9.55 0.17 2.01
CA GLN A 24 -10.36 -0.07 3.21
C GLN A 24 -9.89 0.85 4.34
N LEU A 25 -10.79 1.73 4.83
CA LEU A 25 -10.53 2.53 6.03
C LEU A 25 -10.50 1.61 7.24
N ILE A 26 -9.36 1.54 7.92
CA ILE A 26 -9.16 0.62 9.05
C ILE A 26 -9.03 1.33 10.40
N SER A 27 -8.65 2.60 10.40
CA SER A 27 -8.50 3.39 11.61
C SER A 27 -8.58 4.88 11.30
N GLN A 28 -9.03 5.63 12.29
CA GLN A 28 -8.91 7.09 12.30
C GLN A 28 -8.59 7.57 13.71
N SER A 29 -7.89 8.67 13.82
CA SER A 29 -7.65 9.36 15.09
C SER A 29 -7.70 10.87 14.89
N ARG A 30 -7.80 11.58 16.00
CA ARG A 30 -7.67 13.03 16.05
C ARG A 30 -6.34 13.39 16.74
N SER A 31 -5.55 14.23 16.11
CA SER A 31 -4.30 14.76 16.66
C SER A 31 -4.19 16.23 16.30
N ASN A 32 -3.97 17.09 17.30
CA ASN A 32 -3.86 18.56 17.12
C ASN A 32 -4.99 19.16 16.24
N ASP A 33 -6.24 18.82 16.54
CA ASP A 33 -7.45 19.22 15.79
C ASP A 33 -7.52 18.74 14.34
N GLN A 34 -6.61 17.89 13.91
CA GLN A 34 -6.64 17.23 12.62
C GLN A 34 -7.15 15.80 12.74
N LEU A 35 -7.85 15.34 11.72
CA LEU A 35 -8.19 13.92 11.53
C LEU A 35 -7.10 13.26 10.69
N VAL A 36 -6.66 12.09 11.14
CA VAL A 36 -5.75 11.22 10.42
C VAL A 36 -6.48 9.93 10.12
N TYR A 37 -6.41 9.50 8.88
CA TYR A 37 -7.08 8.30 8.37
C TYR A 37 -6.04 7.30 7.87
N TRP A 38 -6.18 6.03 8.25
CA TRP A 38 -5.35 4.93 7.78
C TRP A 38 -6.15 3.93 6.97
N TYR A 39 -5.63 3.63 5.78
CA TYR A 39 -6.25 2.69 4.84
C TYR A 39 -5.27 1.57 4.49
N VAL A 40 -5.82 0.41 4.16
CA VAL A 40 -5.10 -0.69 3.51
C VAL A 40 -5.76 -0.94 2.16
N ASP A 41 -4.97 -1.08 1.12
CA ASP A 41 -5.45 -1.64 -0.14
C ASP A 41 -5.59 -3.14 0.00
N ALA A 42 -6.83 -3.61 0.16
CA ALA A 42 -7.13 -5.03 0.36
C ALA A 42 -6.70 -5.89 -0.83
N SER A 43 -6.71 -5.33 -2.05
CA SER A 43 -6.29 -6.02 -3.27
C SER A 43 -4.77 -6.24 -3.35
N SER A 44 -4.00 -5.44 -2.61
CA SER A 44 -2.53 -5.50 -2.59
C SER A 44 -1.94 -6.50 -1.59
N ILE A 45 -2.78 -7.13 -0.75
CA ILE A 45 -2.31 -8.04 0.30
C ILE A 45 -1.75 -9.33 -0.32
N VAL A 46 -0.45 -9.52 -0.22
CA VAL A 46 0.25 -10.69 -0.77
C VAL A 46 1.22 -11.29 0.25
N ARG A 47 1.52 -12.59 0.10
CA ARG A 47 2.59 -13.25 0.86
C ARG A 47 3.93 -13.06 0.16
N THR A 48 4.94 -12.69 0.92
CA THR A 48 6.33 -12.59 0.51
C THR A 48 7.17 -13.30 1.57
N ASP A 49 7.72 -14.46 1.24
CA ASP A 49 8.47 -15.32 2.17
C ASP A 49 7.68 -15.57 3.47
N GLU A 50 8.21 -15.12 4.61
CA GLU A 50 7.62 -15.27 5.93
C GLU A 50 6.61 -14.16 6.29
N TYR A 51 6.51 -13.12 5.45
CA TYR A 51 5.74 -11.91 5.75
C TYR A 51 4.50 -11.78 4.86
N LEU A 52 3.53 -11.00 5.31
CA LEU A 52 2.53 -10.40 4.43
C LEU A 52 2.99 -9.00 4.04
N ARG A 53 2.72 -8.61 2.81
CA ARG A 53 2.97 -7.25 2.31
C ARG A 53 1.65 -6.64 1.86
N ALA A 54 1.45 -5.36 2.14
CA ALA A 54 0.30 -4.60 1.64
C ALA A 54 0.69 -3.15 1.36
N LEU A 55 0.00 -2.54 0.40
CA LEU A 55 0.05 -1.10 0.16
C LEU A 55 -0.87 -0.41 1.16
N LEU A 56 -0.34 0.59 1.84
CA LEU A 56 -1.05 1.40 2.81
C LEU A 56 -1.14 2.85 2.35
N ARG A 57 -2.13 3.54 2.91
CA ARG A 57 -2.31 4.97 2.73
C ARG A 57 -2.57 5.62 4.08
N THR A 58 -1.96 6.77 4.31
CA THR A 58 -2.32 7.71 5.36
C THR A 58 -2.82 9.00 4.72
N SER A 59 -3.91 9.56 5.26
CA SER A 59 -4.46 10.84 4.80
C SER A 59 -4.73 11.74 5.99
N TRP A 60 -4.48 13.04 5.81
CA TRP A 60 -4.67 14.07 6.84
C TRP A 60 -5.70 15.08 6.39
N SER A 61 -6.60 15.50 7.31
CA SER A 61 -7.64 16.51 7.02
C SER A 61 -7.08 17.91 6.79
N ALA A 62 -5.81 18.16 7.16
CA ALA A 62 -5.11 19.41 6.89
C ALA A 62 -3.71 19.12 6.32
N PRO A 63 -3.12 20.09 5.59
CA PRO A 63 -1.78 19.92 5.01
C PRO A 63 -0.72 19.61 6.06
N GLN A 64 0.15 18.68 5.73
CA GLN A 64 1.41 18.39 6.41
C GLN A 64 2.56 19.02 5.59
N TYR A 65 3.71 19.21 6.20
CA TYR A 65 4.85 19.80 5.53
C TYR A 65 6.08 18.91 5.68
N GLY A 66 6.71 18.60 4.57
CA GLY A 66 7.98 17.87 4.52
C GLY A 66 9.17 18.76 4.97
N PRO A 67 10.38 18.18 5.03
CA PRO A 67 11.59 18.92 5.41
C PRO A 67 11.91 20.12 4.50
N ASP A 68 11.48 20.05 3.24
CA ASP A 68 11.61 21.10 2.22
C ASP A 68 10.43 22.08 2.20
N GLN A 69 9.56 22.04 3.21
CA GLN A 69 8.31 22.83 3.31
C GLN A 69 7.29 22.54 2.21
N THR A 70 7.45 21.46 1.44
CA THR A 70 6.44 21.02 0.48
C THR A 70 5.22 20.46 1.20
N ALA A 71 4.03 21.00 0.89
CA ALA A 71 2.77 20.58 1.49
C ALA A 71 2.27 19.27 0.88
N TYR A 72 1.80 18.35 1.74
CA TYR A 72 1.11 17.11 1.33
C TYR A 72 -0.06 16.82 2.27
N GLN A 73 -1.04 16.03 1.82
CA GLN A 73 -2.19 15.60 2.63
C GLN A 73 -2.45 14.09 2.56
N SER A 74 -1.71 13.35 1.73
CA SER A 74 -1.71 11.89 1.76
C SER A 74 -0.34 11.33 1.45
N SER A 75 -0.11 10.10 1.91
CA SER A 75 1.04 9.30 1.52
C SER A 75 0.60 7.85 1.30
N THR A 76 1.29 7.17 0.38
CA THR A 76 1.20 5.73 0.20
C THR A 76 2.56 5.10 0.48
N TYR A 77 2.56 3.89 1.04
CA TYR A 77 3.79 3.17 1.40
C TYR A 77 3.53 1.67 1.53
N LEU A 78 4.57 0.88 1.37
CA LEU A 78 4.51 -0.56 1.57
C LEU A 78 4.78 -0.91 3.02
N ASN A 79 3.94 -1.76 3.60
CA ASN A 79 4.19 -2.39 4.90
C ASN A 79 4.40 -3.89 4.74
N TYR A 80 5.35 -4.40 5.50
CA TYR A 80 5.55 -5.81 5.75
C TYR A 80 5.09 -6.14 7.17
N PHE A 81 4.38 -7.27 7.32
CA PHE A 81 3.74 -7.71 8.55
C PHE A 81 4.24 -9.10 8.94
N ASP A 82 4.88 -9.20 10.09
CA ASP A 82 5.14 -10.48 10.76
C ASP A 82 3.97 -10.76 11.71
N CYS A 83 3.02 -11.53 11.24
CA CYS A 83 1.81 -11.84 12.02
C CYS A 83 2.11 -12.66 13.28
N GLY A 84 3.12 -13.52 13.22
CA GLY A 84 3.52 -14.38 14.35
C GLY A 84 4.18 -13.59 15.47
N LYS A 85 5.10 -12.69 15.13
CA LYS A 85 5.82 -11.85 16.10
C LYS A 85 5.14 -10.53 16.40
N ARG A 86 4.04 -10.21 15.70
CA ARG A 86 3.30 -8.94 15.81
C ARG A 86 4.21 -7.72 15.58
N MET A 87 4.95 -7.76 14.47
CA MET A 87 5.87 -6.71 14.07
C MET A 87 5.53 -6.17 12.69
N ILE A 88 5.88 -4.91 12.45
CA ILE A 88 5.70 -4.24 11.15
C ILE A 88 7.00 -3.55 10.73
N ALA A 89 7.22 -3.47 9.41
CA ALA A 89 8.22 -2.61 8.80
C ALA A 89 7.61 -1.91 7.59
N TYR A 90 8.06 -0.71 7.27
CA TYR A 90 7.54 0.05 6.13
C TYR A 90 8.68 0.58 5.25
N THR A 91 8.35 0.85 4.00
CA THR A 91 9.28 1.38 3.01
C THR A 91 8.54 2.03 1.84
N GLY A 92 9.25 2.82 1.04
CA GLY A 92 8.72 3.33 -0.23
C GLY A 92 7.60 4.34 -0.06
N ASN A 93 7.84 5.45 0.66
CA ASN A 93 6.84 6.49 0.82
C ASN A 93 6.69 7.35 -0.43
N THR A 94 5.46 7.58 -0.86
CA THR A 94 5.11 8.51 -1.93
C THR A 94 4.08 9.50 -1.39
N TYR A 95 4.37 10.78 -1.47
CA TYR A 95 3.58 11.86 -0.87
C TYR A 95 2.81 12.63 -1.94
N TYR A 96 1.55 12.98 -1.64
CA TYR A 96 0.65 13.66 -2.57
C TYR A 96 0.06 14.91 -1.93
N ARG A 97 -0.15 15.93 -2.75
CA ARG A 97 -0.70 17.23 -2.30
C ARG A 97 -2.12 17.11 -1.76
N ASN A 98 -2.93 16.24 -2.36
CA ASN A 98 -4.33 16.08 -2.03
C ASN A 98 -4.56 15.00 -0.96
N ILE A 99 -5.72 15.05 -0.31
CA ILE A 99 -6.15 14.04 0.67
C ILE A 99 -6.29 12.64 0.03
N GLU A 100 -6.64 12.59 -1.26
CA GLU A 100 -6.58 11.39 -2.08
C GLU A 100 -5.23 11.32 -2.80
N PRO A 101 -4.57 10.14 -2.87
CA PRO A 101 -3.28 9.97 -3.53
C PRO A 101 -3.42 9.94 -5.07
N VAL A 102 -3.77 11.09 -5.63
CA VAL A 102 -4.01 11.26 -7.08
C VAL A 102 -3.10 12.32 -7.67
N GLY A 103 -2.77 12.17 -8.95
CA GLY A 103 -1.89 13.07 -9.69
C GLY A 103 -0.41 12.78 -9.47
N LEU A 104 0.42 13.77 -9.76
CA LEU A 104 1.87 13.63 -9.58
C LEU A 104 2.24 13.73 -8.10
N PRO A 105 3.13 12.87 -7.61
CA PRO A 105 3.66 12.97 -6.26
C PRO A 105 4.46 14.28 -6.07
N VAL A 106 4.46 14.78 -4.85
CA VAL A 106 5.28 15.94 -4.46
C VAL A 106 6.64 15.54 -3.89
N HIS A 107 6.73 14.31 -3.39
CA HIS A 107 7.98 13.71 -2.91
C HIS A 107 7.88 12.18 -2.94
N GLU A 108 8.99 11.50 -3.18
CA GLU A 108 9.10 10.05 -3.19
C GLU A 108 10.34 9.59 -2.44
N GLU A 109 10.18 8.62 -1.58
CA GLU A 109 11.26 7.87 -0.93
C GLU A 109 11.31 6.48 -1.54
N PRO A 110 12.47 6.01 -2.02
CA PRO A 110 12.57 4.73 -2.70
C PRO A 110 12.31 3.55 -1.75
N GLU A 111 11.80 2.44 -2.31
CA GLU A 111 11.70 1.19 -1.59
C GLU A 111 13.08 0.66 -1.23
N GLN A 112 13.22 0.21 0.03
CA GLN A 112 14.41 -0.50 0.49
C GLN A 112 14.20 -2.01 0.37
N PRO A 113 15.26 -2.78 0.09
CA PRO A 113 15.19 -4.23 0.13
C PRO A 113 14.73 -4.75 1.49
N LEU A 114 13.92 -5.81 1.50
CA LEU A 114 13.37 -6.41 2.73
C LEU A 114 14.45 -6.71 3.78
N ALA A 115 15.63 -7.17 3.35
CA ALA A 115 16.75 -7.47 4.25
C ALA A 115 17.33 -6.25 4.99
N GLN A 116 17.02 -5.04 4.54
CA GLN A 116 17.47 -3.79 5.17
C GLN A 116 16.41 -3.14 6.06
N LEU A 117 15.18 -3.69 6.06
CA LEU A 117 14.09 -3.15 6.86
C LEU A 117 14.23 -3.52 8.33
N THR A 118 13.93 -2.55 9.19
CA THR A 118 13.85 -2.76 10.63
C THR A 118 12.41 -3.01 11.04
N PHE A 119 12.12 -4.22 11.53
CA PHE A 119 10.82 -4.58 12.08
C PHE A 119 10.67 -4.04 13.50
N GLN A 120 9.52 -3.45 13.79
CA GLN A 120 9.19 -2.90 15.10
C GLN A 120 7.91 -3.58 15.62
N ALA A 121 7.91 -3.91 16.92
CA ALA A 121 6.71 -4.44 17.58
C ALA A 121 5.61 -3.37 17.58
N VAL A 122 4.38 -3.79 17.29
CA VAL A 122 3.24 -2.88 17.35
C VAL A 122 2.89 -2.55 18.80
N THR A 123 2.57 -1.28 19.03
CA THR A 123 2.10 -0.83 20.35
C THR A 123 0.63 -1.22 20.51
N PRO A 124 0.21 -1.87 21.62
CA PRO A 124 -1.18 -2.16 21.88
C PRO A 124 -2.06 -0.90 21.84
N GLY A 125 -3.24 -0.99 21.20
CA GLY A 125 -4.18 0.09 21.04
C GLY A 125 -3.80 1.13 19.95
N SER A 126 -2.69 0.91 19.24
CA SER A 126 -2.23 1.83 18.19
C SER A 126 -2.86 1.54 16.82
N ALA A 127 -2.78 2.52 15.92
CA ALA A 127 -3.11 2.32 14.50
C ALA A 127 -2.23 1.24 13.85
N GLY A 128 -1.01 1.04 14.33
CA GLY A 128 -0.12 -0.04 13.88
C GLY A 128 -0.69 -1.42 14.19
N GLU A 129 -1.21 -1.63 15.39
CA GLU A 129 -1.88 -2.87 15.77
C GLU A 129 -3.13 -3.12 14.95
N THR A 130 -3.97 -2.09 14.76
CA THR A 130 -5.20 -2.20 13.95
C THR A 130 -4.88 -2.62 12.51
N ARG A 131 -3.82 -2.06 11.89
CA ARG A 131 -3.36 -2.43 10.55
C ARG A 131 -2.87 -3.88 10.49
N LEU A 132 -2.04 -4.28 11.45
CA LEU A 132 -1.52 -5.64 11.54
C LEU A 132 -2.66 -6.64 11.67
N ASP A 133 -3.61 -6.39 12.57
CA ASP A 133 -4.76 -7.26 12.79
C ASP A 133 -5.64 -7.38 11.55
N PHE A 134 -5.88 -6.27 10.84
CA PHE A 134 -6.64 -6.27 9.59
C PHE A 134 -5.97 -7.17 8.54
N VAL A 135 -4.70 -6.93 8.25
CA VAL A 135 -3.97 -7.67 7.20
C VAL A 135 -3.84 -9.15 7.55
N CYS A 136 -3.50 -9.47 8.81
CA CYS A 136 -3.31 -10.86 9.23
C CYS A 136 -4.63 -11.65 9.26
N LYS A 137 -5.75 -11.02 9.63
CA LYS A 137 -7.08 -11.64 9.61
C LYS A 137 -7.67 -11.72 8.19
N PHE A 138 -7.45 -10.71 7.35
CA PHE A 138 -7.96 -10.68 6.00
C PHE A 138 -7.51 -11.91 5.21
N ARG A 139 -6.25 -12.28 5.34
CA ARG A 139 -5.70 -13.43 4.66
C ARG A 139 -6.25 -14.76 5.15
N SER A 140 -6.52 -14.91 6.44
CA SER A 140 -7.05 -16.17 6.98
C SER A 140 -8.41 -16.55 6.35
N LYS A 141 -9.17 -15.56 5.89
CA LYS A 141 -10.46 -15.77 5.20
C LYS A 141 -10.31 -16.21 3.74
N GLN A 142 -9.23 -15.83 3.06
CA GLN A 142 -9.02 -16.18 1.64
C GLN A 142 -8.58 -17.64 1.43
N PHE A 143 -8.11 -18.32 2.45
CA PHE A 143 -7.66 -19.72 2.39
C PHE A 143 -8.67 -20.72 2.97
N MET A 144 -9.87 -20.29 3.36
CA MET A 144 -10.93 -21.14 3.89
C MET A 144 -12.02 -21.49 2.85
N THR A 145 -11.76 -21.27 1.54
CA THR A 145 -12.62 -21.66 0.42
C THR A 145 -12.03 -22.78 -0.41
#